data_762b9ca03e81a17a71f60b7683c83603
#
_entry.id   762b9ca03e81a17a71f60b7683c83603
#
_cell.length_a   1.000
_cell.length_b   1.000
_cell.length_c   1.000
_cell.angle_alpha   90.00
_cell.angle_beta   90.00
_cell.angle_gamma   90.00
#
_symmetry.space_group_name_H-M   'P 1'
#
loop_
_entity.id
_entity.type
_entity.pdbx_description
1 polymer ?
#
loop_
_entity_poly.entity_id
_entity_poly.type
_entity_poly.pdbx_seq_one_letter_code
_entity_poly.pdbx_strand_id
1 'polypeptide(L)'
;NKKVWDYITRFATFNRFTNSPVANYHGELYSLPFNMYTFNRIWGVVTPEEAAAKIEEQRQAAGITEPSNLEEQAISLVGTDIYEKLIKGYTEKQWGRPCTELPAFIIKRLPVRLTFDNNYFNALYQGIPVGGYTKMVANLLDGIEVRLNEDYLEKKSSTMQWRRK
;
A
#
# COMPACT_ATOMS: atom_id res chain seq x y z
N ASN A 1 11.82 9.62 2.64
CA ASN A 1 12.19 11.02 2.91
C ASN A 1 13.48 11.05 3.72
N LYS A 2 14.55 11.70 3.22
CA LYS A 2 15.87 11.78 3.86
C LYS A 2 15.82 12.41 5.26
N LYS A 3 15.08 13.50 5.42
CA LYS A 3 14.97 14.20 6.72
C LYS A 3 14.41 13.30 7.82
N VAL A 4 13.37 12.50 7.52
CA VAL A 4 12.80 11.54 8.47
C VAL A 4 13.79 10.42 8.75
N TRP A 5 14.47 9.90 7.71
CA TRP A 5 15.45 8.84 7.86
C TRP A 5 16.61 9.26 8.75
N ASP A 6 17.21 10.42 8.49
CA ASP A 6 18.31 10.97 9.31
C ASP A 6 17.89 11.18 10.77
N TYR A 7 16.62 11.50 11.01
CA TYR A 7 16.11 11.65 12.37
C TYR A 7 15.93 10.30 13.07
N ILE A 8 15.24 9.34 12.47
CA ILE A 8 14.93 8.05 13.13
C ILE A 8 16.14 7.14 13.31
N THR A 9 17.15 7.25 12.43
CA THR A 9 18.41 6.49 12.55
C THR A 9 19.26 6.91 13.74
N ARG A 10 18.94 8.00 14.42
CA ARG A 10 19.53 8.39 15.70
C ARG A 10 19.07 7.50 16.85
N PHE A 11 17.91 6.85 16.71
CA PHE A 11 17.25 6.09 17.77
C PHE A 11 17.23 4.58 17.52
N ALA A 12 17.49 4.16 16.29
CA ALA A 12 17.56 2.74 15.93
C ALA A 12 18.45 2.51 14.70
N THR A 13 19.07 1.34 14.65
CA THR A 13 19.69 0.82 13.43
C THR A 13 18.62 0.11 12.61
N PHE A 14 18.63 0.28 11.29
CA PHE A 14 17.68 -0.35 10.39
C PHE A 14 18.37 -1.42 9.54
N ASN A 15 17.68 -2.53 9.31
CA ASN A 15 18.12 -3.51 8.32
C ASN A 15 17.83 -2.98 6.89
N ARG A 16 18.17 -3.78 5.87
CA ARG A 16 17.91 -3.44 4.45
C ARG A 16 16.67 -4.17 3.92
N PHE A 17 15.66 -4.35 4.75
CA PHE A 17 14.44 -5.02 4.34
C PHE A 17 13.75 -4.23 3.24
N THR A 18 13.43 -4.90 2.12
CA THR A 18 12.56 -4.40 1.06
C THR A 18 11.26 -5.17 1.09
N ASN A 19 10.14 -4.46 1.03
CA ASN A 19 8.83 -5.08 1.06
C ASN A 19 8.48 -5.65 -0.32
N SER A 20 8.35 -6.97 -0.42
CA SER A 20 7.96 -7.68 -1.64
C SER A 20 6.78 -8.60 -1.33
N PRO A 21 5.57 -8.05 -1.19
CA PRO A 21 4.39 -8.82 -0.82
C PRO A 21 3.97 -9.77 -1.94
N VAL A 22 3.36 -10.88 -1.56
CA VAL A 22 2.82 -11.91 -2.46
C VAL A 22 1.36 -12.13 -2.10
N ALA A 23 0.49 -12.08 -3.10
CA ALA A 23 -0.91 -12.47 -2.95
C ALA A 23 -1.07 -13.98 -3.21
N ASN A 24 -1.91 -14.63 -2.41
CA ASN A 24 -2.35 -15.99 -2.64
C ASN A 24 -3.83 -15.98 -3.03
N TYR A 25 -4.12 -16.44 -4.24
CA TYR A 25 -5.48 -16.58 -4.74
C TYR A 25 -5.73 -18.06 -5.10
N HIS A 26 -6.51 -18.74 -4.30
CA HIS A 26 -6.83 -20.19 -4.48
C HIS A 26 -5.60 -21.09 -4.65
N GLY A 27 -4.49 -20.81 -3.95
CA GLY A 27 -3.24 -21.56 -4.04
C GLY A 27 -2.27 -21.05 -5.11
N GLU A 28 -2.68 -20.14 -5.97
CA GLU A 28 -1.79 -19.46 -6.92
C GLU A 28 -1.15 -18.22 -6.30
N LEU A 29 0.16 -18.08 -6.50
CA LEU A 29 0.93 -16.97 -5.96
C LEU A 29 1.19 -15.90 -7.02
N TYR A 30 0.97 -14.64 -6.65
CA TYR A 30 1.14 -13.47 -7.50
C TYR A 30 1.98 -12.42 -6.81
N SER A 31 2.94 -11.84 -7.52
CA SER A 31 3.76 -10.73 -7.02
C SER A 31 2.94 -9.44 -6.91
N LEU A 32 3.24 -8.62 -5.91
CA LEU A 32 2.71 -7.27 -5.74
C LEU A 32 3.88 -6.27 -5.58
N PRO A 33 3.72 -5.00 -6.03
CA PRO A 33 2.56 -4.41 -6.73
C PRO A 33 2.32 -5.07 -8.08
N PHE A 34 1.23 -4.73 -8.77
CA PHE A 34 0.95 -5.26 -10.10
C PHE A 34 2.07 -4.88 -11.06
N ASN A 35 2.90 -5.84 -11.42
CA ASN A 35 4.11 -5.67 -12.21
C ASN A 35 4.22 -6.78 -13.27
N MET A 36 5.30 -6.79 -14.06
CA MET A 36 5.46 -7.77 -15.13
C MET A 36 5.44 -9.24 -14.64
N TYR A 37 5.90 -9.53 -13.41
CA TYR A 37 5.75 -10.88 -12.85
C TYR A 37 4.28 -11.25 -12.61
N THR A 38 3.47 -10.28 -12.17
CA THR A 38 2.02 -10.47 -11.99
C THR A 38 1.34 -10.73 -13.33
N PHE A 39 1.63 -9.90 -14.34
CA PHE A 39 1.02 -10.00 -15.68
C PHE A 39 1.46 -11.26 -16.41
N ASN A 40 2.74 -11.62 -16.31
CA ASN A 40 3.24 -12.89 -16.85
C ASN A 40 2.51 -14.08 -16.20
N ARG A 41 2.31 -14.07 -14.88
CA ARG A 41 1.63 -15.16 -14.17
C ARG A 41 0.15 -15.27 -14.53
N ILE A 42 -0.54 -14.15 -14.79
CA ILE A 42 -1.98 -14.16 -15.12
C ILE A 42 -2.19 -14.48 -16.61
N TRP A 43 -1.41 -13.86 -17.50
CA TRP A 43 -1.67 -13.87 -18.96
C TRP A 43 -0.58 -14.52 -19.80
N GLY A 44 0.57 -14.88 -19.21
CA GLY A 44 1.71 -15.44 -19.96
C GLY A 44 2.49 -14.42 -20.78
N VAL A 45 2.18 -13.12 -20.65
CA VAL A 45 2.85 -12.03 -21.36
C VAL A 45 4.29 -11.86 -20.89
N VAL A 46 5.22 -11.51 -21.78
CA VAL A 46 6.65 -11.39 -21.48
C VAL A 46 7.21 -9.99 -21.70
N THR A 47 6.51 -9.14 -22.46
CA THR A 47 6.92 -7.76 -22.71
C THR A 47 5.97 -6.73 -22.08
N PRO A 48 6.46 -5.52 -21.77
CA PRO A 48 5.63 -4.41 -21.32
C PRO A 48 4.49 -4.06 -22.28
N GLU A 49 4.76 -4.14 -23.58
CA GLU A 49 3.81 -3.85 -24.65
C GLU A 49 2.66 -4.87 -24.67
N GLU A 50 2.97 -6.16 -24.53
CA GLU A 50 1.95 -7.21 -24.43
C GLU A 50 1.09 -7.04 -23.17
N ALA A 51 1.68 -6.70 -22.03
CA ALA A 51 0.96 -6.46 -20.81
C ALA A 51 0.04 -5.23 -20.92
N ALA A 52 0.54 -4.13 -21.49
CA ALA A 52 -0.25 -2.93 -21.74
C ALA A 52 -1.44 -3.21 -22.68
N ALA A 53 -1.19 -3.95 -23.78
CA ALA A 53 -2.24 -4.35 -24.72
C ALA A 53 -3.31 -5.20 -24.06
N LYS A 54 -2.92 -6.13 -23.18
CA LYS A 54 -3.86 -6.99 -22.46
C LYS A 54 -4.73 -6.23 -21.45
N ILE A 55 -4.13 -5.30 -20.73
CA ILE A 55 -4.87 -4.38 -19.84
C ILE A 55 -5.88 -3.58 -20.65
N GLU A 56 -5.45 -2.99 -21.78
CA GLU A 56 -6.30 -2.16 -22.60
C GLU A 56 -7.46 -2.96 -23.25
N GLU A 57 -7.18 -4.18 -23.72
CA GLU A 57 -8.22 -5.12 -24.22
C GLU A 57 -9.34 -5.31 -23.19
N GLN A 58 -8.99 -5.59 -21.95
CA GLN A 58 -9.97 -5.82 -20.89
C GLN A 58 -10.72 -4.55 -20.47
N ARG A 59 -10.04 -3.41 -20.45
CA ARG A 59 -10.66 -2.11 -20.19
C ARG A 59 -11.69 -1.76 -21.24
N GLN A 60 -11.36 -1.95 -22.51
CA GLN A 60 -12.30 -1.73 -23.63
C GLN A 60 -13.47 -2.70 -23.59
N ALA A 61 -13.22 -3.98 -23.29
CA ALA A 61 -14.28 -4.97 -23.16
C ALA A 61 -15.26 -4.64 -22.02
N ALA A 62 -14.79 -4.04 -20.92
CA ALA A 62 -15.63 -3.60 -19.83
C ALA A 62 -16.47 -2.34 -20.16
N GLY A 63 -16.02 -1.49 -21.10
CA GLY A 63 -16.75 -0.33 -21.58
C GLY A 63 -17.05 0.74 -20.54
N ILE A 64 -16.28 0.79 -19.44
CA ILE A 64 -16.50 1.72 -18.32
C ILE A 64 -15.83 3.05 -18.63
N THR A 65 -16.63 4.09 -18.84
CA THR A 65 -16.16 5.47 -19.13
C THR A 65 -16.13 6.33 -17.87
N GLU A 66 -17.16 6.22 -17.04
CA GLU A 66 -17.29 6.98 -15.79
C GLU A 66 -17.56 6.01 -14.63
N PRO A 67 -16.50 5.54 -13.93
CA PRO A 67 -16.66 4.59 -12.83
C PRO A 67 -17.38 5.21 -11.63
N SER A 68 -18.50 4.60 -11.22
CA SER A 68 -19.35 5.04 -10.11
C SER A 68 -18.95 4.45 -8.75
N ASN A 69 -18.29 3.32 -8.75
CA ASN A 69 -17.90 2.57 -7.56
C ASN A 69 -16.48 2.00 -7.67
N LEU A 70 -15.99 1.35 -6.60
CA LEU A 70 -14.64 0.82 -6.53
C LEU A 70 -14.39 -0.30 -7.56
N GLU A 71 -15.36 -1.18 -7.80
CA GLU A 71 -15.25 -2.25 -8.80
C GLU A 71 -15.02 -1.67 -10.19
N GLU A 72 -15.88 -0.79 -10.64
CA GLU A 72 -15.76 -0.14 -11.94
C GLU A 72 -14.45 0.64 -12.07
N GLN A 73 -14.05 1.34 -11.01
CA GLN A 73 -12.78 2.07 -11.00
C GLN A 73 -11.58 1.12 -11.11
N ALA A 74 -11.60 -0.01 -10.41
CA ALA A 74 -10.53 -1.00 -10.49
C ALA A 74 -10.43 -1.61 -11.89
N ILE A 75 -11.55 -2.07 -12.45
CA ILE A 75 -11.62 -2.66 -13.79
C ILE A 75 -11.15 -1.65 -14.84
N SER A 76 -11.55 -0.39 -14.72
CA SER A 76 -11.12 0.69 -15.65
C SER A 76 -9.61 0.99 -15.56
N LEU A 77 -8.92 0.59 -14.49
CA LEU A 77 -7.48 0.78 -14.32
C LEU A 77 -6.65 -0.43 -14.75
N VAL A 78 -7.06 -1.63 -14.36
CA VAL A 78 -6.21 -2.84 -14.48
C VAL A 78 -6.88 -4.01 -15.20
N GLY A 79 -8.15 -3.87 -15.60
CA GLY A 79 -8.91 -4.94 -16.23
C GLY A 79 -9.56 -5.91 -15.23
N THR A 80 -10.46 -6.76 -15.75
CA THR A 80 -11.32 -7.64 -14.96
C THR A 80 -10.52 -8.75 -14.26
N ASP A 81 -9.53 -9.36 -14.92
CA ASP A 81 -8.80 -10.49 -14.35
C ASP A 81 -8.02 -10.10 -13.09
N ILE A 82 -7.36 -8.92 -13.11
CA ILE A 82 -6.62 -8.42 -11.96
C ILE A 82 -7.58 -8.00 -10.85
N TYR A 83 -8.70 -7.36 -11.20
CA TYR A 83 -9.73 -7.01 -10.23
C TYR A 83 -10.24 -8.24 -9.49
N GLU A 84 -10.73 -9.26 -10.20
CA GLU A 84 -11.32 -10.45 -9.59
C GLU A 84 -10.31 -11.25 -8.75
N LYS A 85 -9.08 -11.44 -9.25
CA LYS A 85 -8.07 -12.26 -8.57
C LYS A 85 -7.39 -11.56 -7.40
N LEU A 86 -7.09 -10.27 -7.51
CA LEU A 86 -6.13 -9.62 -6.62
C LEU A 86 -6.68 -8.41 -5.86
N ILE A 87 -7.82 -7.84 -6.26
CA ILE A 87 -8.38 -6.64 -5.64
C ILE A 87 -9.65 -6.95 -4.85
N LYS A 88 -10.62 -7.56 -5.48
CA LYS A 88 -11.97 -7.79 -4.94
C LYS A 88 -11.96 -8.42 -3.56
N GLY A 89 -11.45 -9.64 -3.45
CA GLY A 89 -11.49 -10.39 -2.20
C GLY A 89 -10.73 -9.71 -1.05
N TYR A 90 -9.58 -9.11 -1.33
CA TYR A 90 -8.83 -8.35 -0.34
C TYR A 90 -9.62 -7.11 0.12
N THR A 91 -10.17 -6.35 -0.82
CA THR A 91 -10.88 -5.10 -0.53
C THR A 91 -12.17 -5.37 0.25
N GLU A 92 -12.98 -6.33 -0.19
CA GLU A 92 -14.23 -6.71 0.49
C GLU A 92 -13.97 -7.21 1.91
N LYS A 93 -12.90 -7.99 2.11
CA LYS A 93 -12.48 -8.42 3.45
C LYS A 93 -12.09 -7.24 4.35
N GLN A 94 -11.37 -6.25 3.81
CA GLN A 94 -10.90 -5.09 4.57
C GLN A 94 -12.05 -4.15 4.96
N TRP A 95 -13.01 -3.96 4.07
CA TRP A 95 -14.10 -3.01 4.25
C TRP A 95 -15.39 -3.64 4.79
N GLY A 96 -15.48 -4.98 4.79
CA GLY A 96 -16.69 -5.70 5.20
C GLY A 96 -17.92 -5.44 4.32
N ARG A 97 -17.69 -4.98 3.07
CA ARG A 97 -18.73 -4.58 2.11
C ARG A 97 -18.33 -4.94 0.68
N PRO A 98 -19.30 -5.20 -0.22
CA PRO A 98 -19.02 -5.42 -1.64
C PRO A 98 -18.32 -4.22 -2.29
N CYS A 99 -17.43 -4.47 -3.25
CA CYS A 99 -16.73 -3.42 -3.98
C CYS A 99 -17.68 -2.48 -4.74
N THR A 100 -18.84 -2.96 -5.16
CA THR A 100 -19.91 -2.18 -5.81
C THR A 100 -20.54 -1.12 -4.92
N GLU A 101 -20.44 -1.27 -3.59
CA GLU A 101 -20.94 -0.31 -2.61
C GLU A 101 -19.88 0.66 -2.09
N LEU A 102 -18.62 0.48 -2.52
CA LEU A 102 -17.49 1.30 -2.08
C LEU A 102 -17.23 2.44 -3.08
N PRO A 103 -16.88 3.65 -2.60
CA PRO A 103 -16.60 4.78 -3.49
C PRO A 103 -15.39 4.54 -4.39
N ALA A 104 -15.46 4.95 -5.64
CA ALA A 104 -14.40 4.82 -6.64
C ALA A 104 -13.06 5.44 -6.21
N PHE A 105 -13.07 6.53 -5.43
CA PHE A 105 -11.84 7.23 -5.03
C PHE A 105 -10.89 6.38 -4.17
N ILE A 106 -11.39 5.34 -3.49
CA ILE A 106 -10.58 4.48 -2.62
C ILE A 106 -9.43 3.83 -3.41
N ILE A 107 -9.68 3.42 -4.64
CA ILE A 107 -8.70 2.74 -5.50
C ILE A 107 -8.17 3.60 -6.65
N LYS A 108 -8.41 4.89 -6.64
CA LYS A 108 -8.01 5.80 -7.71
C LYS A 108 -6.52 5.78 -8.05
N ARG A 109 -5.66 5.36 -7.12
CA ARG A 109 -4.20 5.29 -7.27
C ARG A 109 -3.70 3.86 -7.12
N LEU A 110 -3.94 3.06 -8.12
CA LEU A 110 -3.43 1.69 -8.16
C LEU A 110 -2.05 1.67 -8.84
N PRO A 111 -0.98 1.21 -8.18
CA PRO A 111 0.34 1.18 -8.80
C PRO A 111 0.43 0.04 -9.81
N VAL A 112 0.35 0.37 -11.10
CA VAL A 112 0.65 -0.53 -12.21
C VAL A 112 2.07 -0.24 -12.70
N ARG A 113 2.92 -1.26 -12.80
CA ARG A 113 4.31 -1.13 -13.21
C ARG A 113 4.63 -2.11 -14.32
N LEU A 114 5.00 -1.61 -15.48
CA LEU A 114 5.43 -2.43 -16.62
C LEU A 114 6.93 -2.75 -16.54
N THR A 115 7.37 -3.19 -15.36
CA THR A 115 8.75 -3.55 -15.05
C THR A 115 8.80 -4.84 -14.24
N PHE A 116 9.90 -5.57 -14.30
CA PHE A 116 10.18 -6.74 -13.47
C PHE A 116 10.80 -6.32 -12.13
N ASP A 117 10.01 -5.64 -11.28
CA ASP A 117 10.44 -5.17 -9.97
C ASP A 117 9.37 -5.49 -8.91
N ASN A 118 9.71 -6.34 -7.95
CA ASN A 118 8.85 -6.75 -6.84
C ASN A 118 8.95 -5.83 -5.62
N ASN A 119 9.79 -4.79 -5.67
CA ASN A 119 9.87 -3.85 -4.56
C ASN A 119 8.59 -3.00 -4.49
N TYR A 120 7.80 -3.21 -3.44
CA TYR A 120 6.51 -2.55 -3.29
C TYR A 120 6.63 -1.02 -3.20
N PHE A 121 7.66 -0.53 -2.52
CA PHE A 121 7.91 0.90 -2.36
C PHE A 121 9.06 1.38 -3.23
N ASN A 122 8.89 2.51 -3.91
CA ASN A 122 9.96 3.19 -4.63
C ASN A 122 10.79 4.12 -3.70
N ALA A 123 10.76 3.88 -2.39
CA ALA A 123 11.48 4.70 -1.43
C ALA A 123 12.96 4.32 -1.40
N LEU A 124 13.84 5.31 -1.51
CA LEU A 124 15.29 5.12 -1.40
C LEU A 124 15.69 4.61 -0.01
N TYR A 125 14.96 5.03 1.03
CA TYR A 125 15.21 4.64 2.42
C TYR A 125 14.11 3.70 2.87
N GLN A 126 14.47 2.43 3.07
CA GLN A 126 13.60 1.34 3.50
C GLN A 126 14.32 0.49 4.54
N GLY A 127 13.57 -0.07 5.48
CA GLY A 127 14.11 -0.98 6.49
C GLY A 127 13.17 -1.16 7.67
N ILE A 128 13.47 -2.18 8.44
CA ILE A 128 12.82 -2.45 9.72
C ILE A 128 13.84 -2.21 10.84
N PRO A 129 13.46 -1.53 11.95
CA PRO A 129 14.39 -1.28 13.04
C PRO A 129 14.85 -2.60 13.68
N VAL A 130 16.16 -2.75 13.85
CA VAL A 130 16.77 -3.88 14.55
C VAL A 130 16.36 -3.82 16.02
N GLY A 131 15.79 -4.91 16.52
CA GLY A 131 15.22 -4.98 17.87
C GLY A 131 13.77 -4.53 17.98
N GLY A 132 13.13 -4.21 16.84
CA GLY A 132 11.71 -3.91 16.73
C GLY A 132 11.32 -2.45 16.99
N TYR A 133 10.10 -2.13 16.64
CA TYR A 133 9.57 -0.75 16.76
C TYR A 133 9.41 -0.29 18.21
N THR A 134 9.07 -1.19 19.14
CA THR A 134 8.93 -0.86 20.57
C THR A 134 10.23 -0.29 21.14
N LYS A 135 11.39 -0.91 20.82
CA LYS A 135 12.68 -0.43 21.26
C LYS A 135 13.02 0.94 20.65
N MET A 136 12.74 1.12 19.37
CA MET A 136 12.94 2.41 18.70
C MET A 136 12.09 3.52 19.34
N VAL A 137 10.82 3.23 19.63
CA VAL A 137 9.92 4.20 20.30
C VAL A 137 10.40 4.48 21.73
N ALA A 138 10.83 3.47 22.48
CA ALA A 138 11.40 3.68 23.82
C ALA A 138 12.61 4.63 23.78
N ASN A 139 13.53 4.42 22.82
CA ASN A 139 14.66 5.32 22.63
C ASN A 139 14.26 6.75 22.23
N LEU A 140 13.19 6.89 21.40
CA LEU A 140 12.62 8.19 21.03
C LEU A 140 12.04 8.96 22.21
N LEU A 141 11.47 8.24 23.17
CA LEU A 141 10.83 8.78 24.37
C LEU A 141 11.79 8.93 25.57
N ASP A 142 13.06 8.53 25.40
CA ASP A 142 14.04 8.63 26.48
C ASP A 142 14.18 10.08 26.96
N GLY A 143 14.08 10.26 28.28
CA GLY A 143 14.07 11.58 28.93
C GLY A 143 12.77 12.39 28.77
N ILE A 144 11.72 11.80 28.20
CA ILE A 144 10.40 12.46 28.06
C ILE A 144 9.41 11.83 29.03
N GLU A 145 8.69 12.65 29.81
CA GLU A 145 7.59 12.17 30.66
C GLU A 145 6.46 11.61 29.78
N VAL A 146 6.15 10.33 29.94
CA VAL A 146 5.06 9.65 29.23
C VAL A 146 3.94 9.36 30.22
N ARG A 147 2.74 9.85 29.93
CA ARG A 147 1.53 9.60 30.71
C ARG A 147 0.59 8.71 29.90
N LEU A 148 0.28 7.55 30.44
CA LEU A 148 -0.65 6.61 29.84
C LEU A 148 -2.08 6.87 30.33
N ASN A 149 -3.07 6.43 29.57
CA ASN A 149 -4.52 6.57 29.87
C ASN A 149 -4.95 8.04 30.05
N GLU A 150 -4.30 8.97 29.38
CA GLU A 150 -4.66 10.38 29.38
C GLU A 150 -5.08 10.82 27.97
N ASP A 151 -6.31 11.28 27.80
CA ASP A 151 -6.78 11.86 26.55
C ASP A 151 -6.23 13.29 26.42
N TYR A 152 -5.42 13.51 25.39
CA TYR A 152 -4.85 14.83 25.09
C TYR A 152 -5.94 15.87 24.78
N LEU A 153 -7.02 15.47 24.08
CA LEU A 153 -8.08 16.41 23.67
C LEU A 153 -8.90 16.90 24.85
N GLU A 154 -9.14 16.05 25.85
CA GLU A 154 -9.80 16.47 27.11
C GLU A 154 -8.94 17.46 27.90
N LYS A 155 -7.60 17.28 27.90
CA LYS A 155 -6.67 18.15 28.63
C LYS A 155 -6.27 19.40 27.87
N LYS A 156 -6.41 19.44 26.54
CA LYS A 156 -6.09 20.60 25.72
C LYS A 156 -6.92 21.84 26.08
N SER A 157 -8.13 21.64 26.57
CA SER A 157 -9.04 22.74 27.00
C SER A 157 -8.67 23.35 28.37
N SER A 158 -7.86 22.64 29.18
CA SER A 158 -7.39 23.10 30.49
C SER A 158 -5.91 23.49 30.43
N THR A 159 -5.63 24.66 29.88
CA THR A 159 -4.39 25.47 30.09
C THR A 159 -3.04 24.69 30.04
N MET A 160 -2.64 24.13 28.92
CA MET A 160 -1.22 23.84 28.66
C MET A 160 -0.67 24.78 27.59
N GLN A 161 0.02 25.84 27.99
CA GLN A 161 0.95 26.54 27.11
C GLN A 161 2.13 25.61 26.78
N TRP A 162 2.08 25.00 25.62
CA TRP A 162 3.22 24.27 25.08
C TRP A 162 4.31 25.28 24.70
N ARG A 163 5.31 25.44 25.54
CA ARG A 163 6.54 26.17 25.15
C ARG A 163 7.26 25.37 24.07
N ARG A 164 7.26 25.86 22.85
CA ARG A 164 8.21 25.42 21.82
C ARG A 164 9.62 25.79 22.33
N LYS A 165 10.43 24.78 22.64
CA LYS A 165 11.88 24.91 22.74
C LYS A 165 12.51 24.60 21.41
#